data_057dba730af73f7d5eb8abc1c9f93e66
#
_entry.id   057dba730af73f7d5eb8abc1c9f93e66
#
_cell.length_a   1.000
_cell.length_b   1.000
_cell.length_c   1.000
_cell.angle_alpha   90.00
_cell.angle_beta   90.00
_cell.angle_gamma   90.00
#
_symmetry.space_group_name_H-M   'P 1'
#
loop_
_entity.id
_entity.type
_entity.pdbx_description
1 polymer ?
#
loop_
_entity_poly.entity_id
_entity_poly.type
_entity_poly.pdbx_seq_one_letter_code
_entity_poly.pdbx_strand_id
1 'polypeptide(L)'
;MNFNLYPIYWLADQVGGNPFDQTRLPFDIAEDVRIEAIRGRFRKDAFTLWAPRVGSIVVDELERVRFALVHRYSPDPIIVDGQLIGEAQHSEASQNLVLMLAACLRLIRPMRQSALLIHGKVMDEDGSFDVRGFDMPPPHLIEVPEVQRLFMLQNQDADDLRRYAAQFRHGMRGEFWKFRMAVQFHELGHFQVIDWKARFLHWCSAIESIYTTHNREHQGKLLATTRIKWFIGPNTSIYAPGDLPEFVQDPGITVGQIVDDLYDLRNFIAHGDRVPDPYFRDALRQGLDGGVKRCEVLLEAASFIVRTSLLKILRDGLLNHFSEVGPAEDYFGAQGLTNTQIRAAAGKPDES
;
A
#
# COMPACT_ATOMS: atom_id res chain seq x y z
N MET A 1 12.09 -2.29 27.68
CA MET A 1 11.53 -2.98 26.48
C MET A 1 11.80 -2.11 25.26
N ASN A 2 12.25 -2.69 24.15
CA ASN A 2 12.48 -1.95 22.91
C ASN A 2 11.19 -1.81 22.12
N PHE A 3 11.14 -0.86 21.17
CA PHE A 3 10.02 -0.70 20.26
C PHE A 3 10.49 -0.39 18.83
N ASN A 4 9.68 -0.81 17.86
CA ASN A 4 9.62 -0.28 16.51
C ASN A 4 8.24 0.31 16.27
N LEU A 5 8.21 1.51 15.71
CA LEU A 5 7.02 2.30 15.56
C LEU A 5 6.93 2.83 14.13
N TYR A 6 5.77 2.62 13.49
CA TYR A 6 5.41 3.18 12.20
C TYR A 6 4.29 4.20 12.39
N PRO A 7 4.57 5.50 12.14
CA PRO A 7 3.56 6.54 12.29
C PRO A 7 2.40 6.37 11.31
N ILE A 8 1.18 6.50 11.83
CA ILE A 8 -0.04 6.56 11.01
C ILE A 8 -0.44 8.04 10.94
N TYR A 9 -0.22 8.64 9.77
CA TYR A 9 -0.54 10.04 9.56
C TYR A 9 -2.05 10.26 9.49
N TRP A 10 -2.47 11.31 10.16
CA TRP A 10 -3.84 11.71 10.24
C TRP A 10 -4.00 13.22 10.05
N LEU A 11 -4.75 13.61 9.04
CA LEU A 11 -5.10 15.00 8.74
C LEU A 11 -6.44 15.44 9.35
N ALA A 12 -6.96 14.74 10.33
CA ALA A 12 -8.33 14.87 10.83
C ALA A 12 -8.67 16.16 11.56
N ASP A 13 -7.70 17.04 11.84
CA ASP A 13 -8.03 18.31 12.50
C ASP A 13 -8.79 19.29 11.57
N GLN A 14 -8.95 18.96 10.29
CA GLN A 14 -9.57 19.85 9.29
C GLN A 14 -10.91 19.36 8.74
N VAL A 15 -11.34 18.13 9.02
CA VAL A 15 -12.59 17.59 8.44
C VAL A 15 -13.39 16.86 9.53
N GLY A 16 -14.65 17.24 9.66
CA GLY A 16 -15.60 16.70 10.64
C GLY A 16 -16.10 15.29 10.30
N GLY A 17 -15.22 14.31 10.27
CA GLY A 17 -15.57 12.88 10.15
C GLY A 17 -15.35 12.15 11.46
N ASN A 18 -16.05 11.03 11.68
CA ASN A 18 -15.90 10.22 12.88
C ASN A 18 -14.77 9.20 12.65
N PRO A 19 -13.59 9.52 13.11
CA PRO A 19 -12.40 8.73 12.88
C PRO A 19 -12.39 7.50 13.78
N PHE A 20 -11.24 6.84 13.83
CA PHE A 20 -10.98 5.72 14.72
C PHE A 20 -11.35 6.07 16.18
N ASP A 21 -12.18 5.23 16.78
CA ASP A 21 -12.61 5.38 18.16
C ASP A 21 -11.43 5.20 19.12
N GLN A 22 -10.99 6.29 19.71
CA GLN A 22 -9.82 6.30 20.60
C GLN A 22 -10.03 5.48 21.90
N THR A 23 -11.28 5.18 22.25
CA THR A 23 -11.56 4.31 23.41
C THR A 23 -11.15 2.87 23.17
N ARG A 24 -10.92 2.48 21.92
CA ARG A 24 -10.41 1.15 21.53
C ARG A 24 -8.90 1.00 21.70
N LEU A 25 -8.18 2.05 22.01
CA LEU A 25 -6.72 2.00 22.15
C LEU A 25 -6.27 1.53 23.55
N PRO A 26 -5.20 0.76 23.64
CA PRO A 26 -4.42 0.17 22.55
C PRO A 26 -5.19 -0.94 21.83
N PHE A 27 -5.11 -0.98 20.48
CA PHE A 27 -5.83 -1.95 19.67
C PHE A 27 -4.88 -3.03 19.14
N ASP A 28 -5.05 -4.26 19.60
CA ASP A 28 -4.20 -5.39 19.22
C ASP A 28 -4.44 -5.82 17.78
N ILE A 29 -3.37 -5.88 16.99
CA ILE A 29 -3.38 -6.31 15.58
C ILE A 29 -2.86 -7.74 15.45
N ALA A 30 -1.69 -8.00 16.01
CA ALA A 30 -1.00 -9.27 15.99
C ALA A 30 -0.23 -9.42 17.30
N GLU A 31 0.48 -10.52 17.47
CA GLU A 31 1.33 -10.78 18.62
C GLU A 31 2.32 -9.61 18.80
N ASP A 32 2.21 -8.94 19.95
CA ASP A 32 3.02 -7.79 20.37
C ASP A 32 2.97 -6.55 19.46
N VAL A 33 2.09 -6.52 18.44
CA VAL A 33 1.86 -5.35 17.59
C VAL A 33 0.49 -4.76 17.83
N ARG A 34 0.46 -3.45 18.09
CA ARG A 34 -0.74 -2.68 18.41
C ARG A 34 -0.82 -1.39 17.65
N ILE A 35 -2.04 -0.90 17.47
CA ILE A 35 -2.24 0.53 17.19
C ILE A 35 -2.30 1.23 18.54
N GLU A 36 -1.40 2.19 18.78
CA GLU A 36 -1.34 2.98 20.01
C GLU A 36 -1.47 4.46 19.75
N ALA A 37 -2.04 5.18 20.72
CA ALA A 37 -1.93 6.63 20.77
C ALA A 37 -0.50 7.01 21.16
N ILE A 38 0.13 7.89 20.37
CA ILE A 38 1.53 8.28 20.58
C ILE A 38 1.70 9.79 20.86
N ARG A 39 0.64 10.58 20.66
CA ARG A 39 0.69 12.02 20.89
C ARG A 39 1.08 12.33 22.33
N GLY A 40 2.13 13.13 22.49
CA GLY A 40 2.65 13.52 23.82
C GLY A 40 3.40 12.43 24.57
N ARG A 41 3.63 11.26 23.96
CA ARG A 41 4.37 10.16 24.59
C ARG A 41 5.84 10.12 24.23
N PHE A 42 6.29 10.94 23.28
CA PHE A 42 7.71 11.12 23.05
C PHE A 42 8.30 12.01 24.14
N ARG A 43 9.50 11.67 24.59
CA ARG A 43 10.25 12.54 25.51
C ARG A 43 10.49 13.88 24.84
N LYS A 44 10.44 14.98 25.62
CA LYS A 44 10.59 16.35 25.10
C LYS A 44 11.89 16.60 24.34
N ASP A 45 12.94 15.88 24.69
CA ASP A 45 14.26 15.93 24.07
C ASP A 45 14.46 14.90 22.94
N ALA A 46 13.47 14.02 22.74
CA ALA A 46 13.60 12.91 21.80
C ALA A 46 13.99 13.34 20.38
N PHE A 47 13.48 14.48 19.92
CA PHE A 47 13.71 14.98 18.57
C PHE A 47 14.83 16.01 18.48
N THR A 48 15.28 16.58 19.60
CA THR A 48 16.34 17.62 19.61
C THR A 48 17.63 17.12 18.99
N LEU A 49 18.00 15.87 19.27
CA LEU A 49 19.19 15.22 18.72
C LEU A 49 19.05 14.84 17.25
N TRP A 50 17.80 14.64 16.78
CA TRP A 50 17.52 14.11 15.45
C TRP A 50 17.08 15.18 14.46
N ALA A 51 16.53 16.30 14.91
CA ALA A 51 16.10 17.39 14.06
C ALA A 51 17.18 17.84 13.05
N PRO A 52 18.46 17.96 13.38
CA PRO A 52 19.51 18.30 12.43
C PRO A 52 19.73 17.23 11.34
N ARG A 53 19.34 15.98 11.60
CA ARG A 53 19.54 14.85 10.67
C ARG A 53 18.33 14.57 9.79
N VAL A 54 17.13 14.70 10.35
CA VAL A 54 15.87 14.38 9.65
C VAL A 54 15.15 15.62 9.13
N GLY A 55 15.54 16.81 9.58
CA GLY A 55 14.92 18.09 9.21
C GLY A 55 13.76 18.47 10.13
N SER A 56 13.58 19.79 10.34
CA SER A 56 12.53 20.32 11.22
C SER A 56 11.11 19.96 10.73
N ILE A 57 10.88 19.93 9.42
CA ILE A 57 9.58 19.58 8.84
C ILE A 57 9.15 18.17 9.27
N VAL A 58 10.08 17.20 9.26
CA VAL A 58 9.79 15.82 9.68
C VAL A 58 9.47 15.76 11.18
N VAL A 59 10.18 16.52 11.99
CA VAL A 59 9.91 16.61 13.43
C VAL A 59 8.54 17.21 13.69
N ASP A 60 8.22 18.33 13.04
CA ASP A 60 6.92 18.99 13.18
C ASP A 60 5.75 18.07 12.72
N GLU A 61 5.98 17.27 11.69
CA GLU A 61 5.00 16.27 11.26
C GLU A 61 4.83 15.16 12.29
N LEU A 62 5.91 14.64 12.86
CA LEU A 62 5.88 13.60 13.90
C LEU A 62 5.16 14.06 15.18
N GLU A 63 5.32 15.32 15.57
CA GLU A 63 4.59 15.89 16.71
C GLU A 63 3.06 15.93 16.50
N ARG A 64 2.62 15.95 15.23
CA ARG A 64 1.20 15.92 14.85
C ARG A 64 0.63 14.51 14.73
N VAL A 65 1.49 13.49 14.66
CA VAL A 65 1.04 12.09 14.57
C VAL A 65 0.33 11.69 15.85
N ARG A 66 -0.88 11.13 15.71
CA ARG A 66 -1.69 10.71 16.86
C ARG A 66 -1.57 9.24 17.15
N PHE A 67 -1.40 8.42 16.10
CA PHE A 67 -1.40 6.96 16.19
C PHE A 67 -0.20 6.37 15.50
N ALA A 68 0.18 5.18 15.94
CA ALA A 68 1.19 4.38 15.26
C ALA A 68 0.91 2.89 15.39
N LEU A 69 1.42 2.11 14.45
CA LEU A 69 1.67 0.69 14.65
C LEU A 69 2.92 0.56 15.52
N VAL A 70 2.79 -0.06 16.67
CA VAL A 70 3.89 -0.21 17.64
C VAL A 70 4.10 -1.70 17.90
N HIS A 71 5.29 -2.19 17.65
CA HIS A 71 5.75 -3.49 18.09
C HIS A 71 6.69 -3.31 19.28
N ARG A 72 6.38 -3.97 20.37
CA ARG A 72 7.21 -3.98 21.59
C ARG A 72 7.89 -5.35 21.67
N TYR A 73 9.19 -5.35 21.86
CA TYR A 73 9.97 -6.59 21.92
C TYR A 73 11.08 -6.52 22.96
N SER A 74 11.44 -7.68 23.47
CA SER A 74 12.66 -7.81 24.27
C SER A 74 13.87 -7.77 23.34
N PRO A 75 14.91 -7.01 23.69
CA PRO A 75 16.12 -6.98 22.86
C PRO A 75 16.80 -8.35 22.87
N ASP A 76 17.34 -8.74 21.71
CA ASP A 76 18.15 -9.93 21.62
C ASP A 76 19.47 -9.76 22.36
N PRO A 77 19.91 -10.73 23.15
CA PRO A 77 21.20 -10.67 23.84
C PRO A 77 22.35 -10.76 22.82
N ILE A 78 23.32 -9.89 22.95
CA ILE A 78 24.58 -9.98 22.21
C ILE A 78 25.55 -10.84 23.02
N ILE A 79 25.82 -12.05 22.50
CA ILE A 79 26.72 -13.00 23.14
C ILE A 79 27.99 -13.12 22.27
N VAL A 80 29.14 -12.86 22.87
CA VAL A 80 30.47 -13.09 22.25
C VAL A 80 31.26 -14.03 23.13
N ASP A 81 31.77 -15.09 22.55
CA ASP A 81 32.54 -16.14 23.26
C ASP A 81 31.79 -16.70 24.50
N GLY A 82 30.45 -16.83 24.39
CA GLY A 82 29.63 -17.34 25.49
C GLY A 82 29.33 -16.34 26.60
N GLN A 83 29.79 -15.10 26.47
CA GLN A 83 29.52 -14.02 27.44
C GLN A 83 28.51 -13.01 26.90
N LEU A 84 27.57 -12.65 27.75
CA LEU A 84 26.62 -11.56 27.45
C LEU A 84 27.37 -10.22 27.49
N ILE A 85 27.55 -9.57 26.35
CA ILE A 85 28.24 -8.28 26.24
C ILE A 85 27.27 -7.10 26.07
N GLY A 86 25.99 -7.37 25.84
CA GLY A 86 24.98 -6.33 25.66
C GLY A 86 23.67 -6.85 25.09
N GLU A 87 22.82 -5.91 24.70
CA GLU A 87 21.55 -6.16 24.05
C GLU A 87 21.53 -5.47 22.68
N ALA A 88 20.92 -6.12 21.69
CA ALA A 88 20.73 -5.53 20.37
C ALA A 88 19.85 -4.28 20.49
N GLN A 89 20.33 -3.16 19.93
CA GLN A 89 19.55 -1.90 19.99
C GLN A 89 18.34 -1.93 19.07
N HIS A 90 18.38 -2.77 18.03
CA HIS A 90 17.26 -2.94 17.11
C HIS A 90 17.13 -4.39 16.67
N SER A 91 15.94 -4.78 16.24
CA SER A 91 15.65 -6.12 15.70
C SER A 91 15.13 -5.98 14.28
N GLU A 92 15.85 -6.53 13.32
CA GLU A 92 15.41 -6.55 11.91
C GLU A 92 14.08 -7.33 11.75
N ALA A 93 13.91 -8.40 12.51
CA ALA A 93 12.65 -9.15 12.51
C ALA A 93 11.47 -8.29 12.97
N SER A 94 11.67 -7.47 14.01
CA SER A 94 10.67 -6.54 14.50
C SER A 94 10.38 -5.42 13.49
N GLN A 95 11.40 -4.87 12.86
CA GLN A 95 11.22 -3.86 11.80
C GLN A 95 10.43 -4.42 10.62
N ASN A 96 10.83 -5.58 10.13
CA ASN A 96 10.16 -6.27 9.02
C ASN A 96 8.70 -6.58 9.34
N LEU A 97 8.39 -6.95 10.59
CA LEU A 97 7.02 -7.20 11.02
C LEU A 97 6.17 -5.93 10.95
N VAL A 98 6.66 -4.82 11.50
CA VAL A 98 5.94 -3.54 11.50
C VAL A 98 5.75 -3.01 10.07
N LEU A 99 6.80 -3.06 9.24
CA LEU A 99 6.73 -2.63 7.84
C LEU A 99 5.76 -3.50 7.02
N MET A 100 5.75 -4.80 7.26
CA MET A 100 4.83 -5.73 6.61
C MET A 100 3.37 -5.43 6.99
N LEU A 101 3.09 -5.14 8.26
CA LEU A 101 1.74 -4.77 8.70
C LEU A 101 1.35 -3.38 8.20
N ALA A 102 2.29 -2.46 8.09
CA ALA A 102 2.06 -1.17 7.45
C ALA A 102 1.73 -1.33 5.96
N ALA A 103 2.40 -2.24 5.23
CA ALA A 103 2.06 -2.60 3.86
C ALA A 103 0.63 -3.17 3.75
N CYS A 104 0.25 -4.06 4.67
CA CYS A 104 -1.12 -4.57 4.74
C CYS A 104 -2.14 -3.44 4.99
N LEU A 105 -1.84 -2.53 5.89
CA LEU A 105 -2.71 -1.37 6.16
C LEU A 105 -2.85 -0.47 4.93
N ARG A 106 -1.79 -0.29 4.12
CA ARG A 106 -1.85 0.45 2.86
C ARG A 106 -2.72 -0.20 1.80
N LEU A 107 -2.80 -1.52 1.77
CA LEU A 107 -3.76 -2.21 0.91
C LEU A 107 -5.21 -1.92 1.34
N ILE A 108 -5.47 -1.90 2.65
CA ILE A 108 -6.80 -1.66 3.20
C ILE A 108 -7.20 -0.20 2.96
N ARG A 109 -6.33 0.73 3.38
CA ARG A 109 -6.58 2.16 3.27
C ARG A 109 -5.36 2.83 2.64
N PRO A 110 -5.48 3.39 1.43
CA PRO A 110 -4.41 4.18 0.87
C PRO A 110 -4.18 5.40 1.78
N MET A 111 -2.98 5.56 2.27
CA MET A 111 -2.64 6.59 3.25
C MET A 111 -1.49 7.44 2.72
N ARG A 112 -1.51 8.74 3.02
CA ARG A 112 -0.30 9.54 2.93
C ARG A 112 0.73 8.93 3.88
N GLN A 113 1.92 8.69 3.39
CA GLN A 113 2.87 7.90 4.14
C GLN A 113 4.06 8.70 4.57
N SER A 114 4.44 8.40 5.80
CA SER A 114 5.83 8.50 6.19
C SER A 114 6.50 7.17 5.84
N ALA A 115 7.62 7.26 5.20
CA ALA A 115 8.51 6.13 5.07
C ALA A 115 9.37 5.95 6.34
N LEU A 116 9.00 6.59 7.42
CA LEU A 116 9.78 6.68 8.64
C LEU A 116 9.41 5.56 9.59
N LEU A 117 10.36 4.69 9.87
CA LEU A 117 10.30 3.76 10.98
C LEU A 117 11.10 4.35 12.14
N ILE A 118 10.49 4.43 13.31
CA ILE A 118 11.12 4.95 14.54
C ILE A 118 11.42 3.77 15.44
N HIS A 119 12.62 3.71 15.96
CA HIS A 119 12.99 2.70 16.96
C HIS A 119 13.56 3.33 18.23
N GLY A 120 13.42 2.61 19.33
CA GLY A 120 13.90 3.11 20.61
C GLY A 120 13.52 2.23 21.78
N LYS A 121 13.45 2.84 22.95
CA LYS A 121 13.14 2.17 24.20
C LYS A 121 11.91 2.79 24.87
N VAL A 122 11.01 1.93 25.35
CA VAL A 122 9.89 2.36 26.21
C VAL A 122 10.45 2.55 27.61
N MET A 123 10.23 3.71 28.20
CA MET A 123 10.63 4.00 29.57
C MET A 123 9.66 3.35 30.55
N ASP A 124 10.19 2.68 31.55
CA ASP A 124 9.38 1.91 32.52
C ASP A 124 8.62 2.84 33.49
N GLU A 125 9.13 4.05 33.72
CA GLU A 125 8.59 5.00 34.70
C GLU A 125 7.24 5.60 34.28
N ASP A 126 7.09 5.96 33.01
CA ASP A 126 5.92 6.69 32.48
C ASP A 126 5.39 6.14 31.16
N GLY A 127 6.01 5.10 30.63
CA GLY A 127 5.67 4.50 29.34
C GLY A 127 5.96 5.41 28.13
N SER A 128 6.78 6.44 28.31
CA SER A 128 7.20 7.34 27.23
C SER A 128 8.18 6.65 26.27
N PHE A 129 8.28 7.22 25.06
CA PHE A 129 9.16 6.71 24.02
C PHE A 129 10.47 7.50 24.00
N ASP A 130 11.57 6.80 24.28
CA ASP A 130 12.93 7.29 24.11
C ASP A 130 13.43 6.87 22.72
N VAL A 131 13.43 7.83 21.79
CA VAL A 131 13.81 7.58 20.39
C VAL A 131 15.31 7.43 20.27
N ARG A 132 15.77 6.31 19.72
CA ARG A 132 17.20 6.01 19.53
C ARG A 132 17.65 6.03 18.09
N GLY A 133 16.72 5.97 17.16
CA GLY A 133 17.01 6.09 15.75
C GLY A 133 15.78 6.09 14.87
N PHE A 134 16.07 6.41 13.62
CA PHE A 134 15.11 6.42 12.53
C PHE A 134 15.70 5.62 11.38
N ASP A 135 14.94 4.67 10.86
CA ASP A 135 15.23 4.10 9.56
C ASP A 135 14.44 4.89 8.53
N MET A 136 15.17 5.65 7.77
CA MET A 136 14.61 6.43 6.66
C MET A 136 14.86 5.66 5.38
N PRO A 137 13.83 5.32 4.62
CA PRO A 137 14.03 5.19 3.19
C PRO A 137 14.52 6.55 2.64
N PRO A 138 15.19 6.55 1.48
CA PRO A 138 15.75 7.76 0.92
C PRO A 138 14.71 8.91 0.94
N PRO A 139 15.13 10.16 1.15
CA PRO A 139 14.30 11.30 1.56
C PRO A 139 13.34 11.81 0.49
N HIS A 140 12.69 10.93 -0.17
CA HIS A 140 11.63 11.26 -1.10
C HIS A 140 10.31 11.17 -0.36
N LEU A 141 10.06 12.17 0.47
CA LEU A 141 8.69 12.52 0.85
C LEU A 141 7.94 12.76 -0.44
N ILE A 142 7.28 11.73 -0.90
CA ILE A 142 6.49 11.80 -2.10
C ILE A 142 5.24 12.55 -1.68
N GLU A 143 5.20 13.82 -2.01
CA GLU A 143 3.93 14.46 -2.25
C GLU A 143 3.28 13.66 -3.37
N VAL A 144 2.29 12.91 -3.01
CA VAL A 144 1.41 12.29 -3.97
C VAL A 144 0.50 13.42 -4.44
N PRO A 145 0.62 13.96 -5.66
CA PRO A 145 -0.23 15.02 -6.16
C PRO A 145 -1.54 14.43 -6.61
N GLU A 146 -2.21 13.78 -5.70
CA GLU A 146 -3.50 13.21 -6.00
C GLU A 146 -4.57 14.04 -5.34
N VAL A 147 -5.76 13.87 -5.82
CA VAL A 147 -6.97 14.26 -5.11
C VAL A 147 -6.66 14.17 -3.63
N GLN A 148 -6.64 15.31 -2.94
CA GLN A 148 -6.26 15.38 -1.53
C GLN A 148 -7.21 14.47 -0.74
N ARG A 149 -6.88 13.20 -0.72
CA ARG A 149 -7.63 12.20 0.01
C ARG A 149 -7.25 12.37 1.46
N LEU A 150 -8.23 12.78 2.24
CA LEU A 150 -8.10 12.82 3.68
C LEU A 150 -8.27 11.39 4.19
N PHE A 151 -7.17 10.65 4.20
CA PHE A 151 -7.20 9.29 4.71
C PHE A 151 -7.17 9.33 6.23
N MET A 152 -8.30 9.00 6.79
CA MET A 152 -8.45 8.79 8.22
C MET A 152 -8.54 7.29 8.49
N LEU A 153 -7.75 6.81 9.44
CA LEU A 153 -7.92 5.46 9.97
C LEU A 153 -9.34 5.35 10.53
N GLN A 154 -10.08 4.34 10.08
CA GLN A 154 -11.42 4.02 10.56
C GLN A 154 -11.37 2.78 11.43
N ASN A 155 -12.41 2.57 12.23
CA ASN A 155 -12.55 1.34 13.03
C ASN A 155 -12.50 0.09 12.16
N GLN A 156 -13.15 0.13 11.00
CA GLN A 156 -13.16 -0.98 10.05
C GLN A 156 -11.78 -1.30 9.51
N ASP A 157 -10.93 -0.29 9.26
CA ASP A 157 -9.56 -0.51 8.76
C ASP A 157 -8.71 -1.27 9.79
N ALA A 158 -8.86 -0.95 11.08
CA ALA A 158 -8.17 -1.66 12.15
C ALA A 158 -8.68 -3.10 12.31
N ASP A 159 -9.98 -3.30 12.22
CA ASP A 159 -10.59 -4.64 12.27
C ASP A 159 -10.17 -5.49 11.06
N ASP A 160 -10.10 -4.90 9.87
CA ASP A 160 -9.63 -5.57 8.66
C ASP A 160 -8.12 -5.87 8.74
N LEU A 161 -7.31 -4.95 9.26
CA LEU A 161 -5.90 -5.20 9.49
C LEU A 161 -5.69 -6.39 10.42
N ARG A 162 -6.41 -6.44 11.55
CA ARG A 162 -6.37 -7.59 12.47
C ARG A 162 -6.78 -8.88 11.76
N ARG A 163 -7.84 -8.83 10.96
CA ARG A 163 -8.35 -9.99 10.22
C ARG A 163 -7.34 -10.53 9.22
N TYR A 164 -6.68 -9.65 8.46
CA TYR A 164 -5.80 -10.05 7.35
C TYR A 164 -4.33 -10.22 7.75
N ALA A 165 -3.91 -9.71 8.91
CA ALA A 165 -2.50 -9.69 9.32
C ALA A 165 -1.82 -11.06 9.21
N ALA A 166 -2.44 -12.12 9.73
CA ALA A 166 -1.87 -13.46 9.70
C ALA A 166 -1.77 -14.03 8.28
N GLN A 167 -2.81 -13.89 7.47
CA GLN A 167 -2.83 -14.35 6.07
C GLN A 167 -1.87 -13.55 5.21
N PHE A 168 -1.78 -12.24 5.42
CA PHE A 168 -0.84 -11.38 4.72
C PHE A 168 0.60 -11.78 5.03
N ARG A 169 0.94 -11.98 6.31
CA ARG A 169 2.27 -12.48 6.72
C ARG A 169 2.58 -13.83 6.10
N HIS A 170 1.60 -14.72 6.01
CA HIS A 170 1.75 -16.01 5.34
C HIS A 170 2.02 -15.83 3.85
N GLY A 171 1.23 -15.01 3.15
CA GLY A 171 1.39 -14.71 1.72
C GLY A 171 2.70 -14.00 1.35
N MET A 172 3.35 -13.33 2.31
CA MET A 172 4.67 -12.73 2.09
C MET A 172 5.84 -13.73 2.17
N ARG A 173 5.60 -14.99 2.49
CA ARG A 173 6.61 -16.05 2.47
C ARG A 173 6.97 -16.46 1.04
N GLY A 174 8.10 -17.14 0.88
CA GLY A 174 8.71 -17.43 -0.42
C GLY A 174 7.85 -18.23 -1.40
N GLU A 175 6.95 -19.07 -0.89
CA GLU A 175 6.07 -19.95 -1.65
C GLU A 175 4.93 -19.22 -2.39
N PHE A 176 4.61 -17.98 -2.03
CA PHE A 176 3.52 -17.21 -2.65
C PHE A 176 4.09 -16.13 -3.57
N TRP A 177 4.81 -16.55 -4.60
CA TRP A 177 5.58 -15.66 -5.46
C TRP A 177 4.74 -14.55 -6.11
N LYS A 178 3.62 -14.90 -6.75
CA LYS A 178 2.79 -13.92 -7.47
C LYS A 178 2.19 -12.89 -6.51
N PHE A 179 1.67 -13.35 -5.37
CA PHE A 179 1.14 -12.46 -4.34
C PHE A 179 2.23 -11.53 -3.80
N ARG A 180 3.37 -12.10 -3.42
CA ARG A 180 4.50 -11.34 -2.87
C ARG A 180 5.03 -10.30 -3.85
N MET A 181 5.21 -10.67 -5.12
CA MET A 181 5.67 -9.72 -6.15
C MET A 181 4.69 -8.59 -6.36
N ALA A 182 3.38 -8.87 -6.38
CA ALA A 182 2.38 -7.82 -6.49
C ALA A 182 2.42 -6.85 -5.31
N VAL A 183 2.57 -7.34 -4.08
CA VAL A 183 2.75 -6.49 -2.89
C VAL A 183 4.04 -5.68 -3.00
N GLN A 184 5.16 -6.29 -3.39
CA GLN A 184 6.44 -5.59 -3.51
C GLN A 184 6.37 -4.45 -4.55
N PHE A 185 5.81 -4.70 -5.73
CA PHE A 185 5.65 -3.65 -6.74
C PHE A 185 4.66 -2.56 -6.29
N HIS A 186 3.61 -2.93 -5.57
CA HIS A 186 2.71 -1.93 -4.98
C HIS A 186 3.46 -1.01 -4.01
N GLU A 187 4.27 -1.58 -3.13
CA GLU A 187 5.07 -0.81 -2.18
C GLU A 187 6.14 0.06 -2.87
N LEU A 188 6.83 -0.47 -3.89
CA LEU A 188 7.77 0.32 -4.70
C LEU A 188 7.10 1.54 -5.32
N GLY A 189 5.88 1.41 -5.83
CA GLY A 189 5.11 2.54 -6.35
C GLY A 189 4.77 3.59 -5.29
N HIS A 190 4.71 3.21 -4.02
CA HIS A 190 4.48 4.15 -2.94
C HIS A 190 5.76 4.86 -2.46
N PHE A 191 6.89 4.17 -2.36
CA PHE A 191 8.04 4.67 -1.60
C PHE A 191 9.21 5.20 -2.43
N GLN A 192 9.44 4.67 -3.62
CA GLN A 192 10.73 4.87 -4.27
C GLN A 192 10.73 5.88 -5.41
N VAL A 193 9.57 6.41 -5.81
CA VAL A 193 9.53 7.08 -7.08
C VAL A 193 8.81 8.43 -7.00
N ILE A 194 9.56 9.50 -7.28
CA ILE A 194 9.03 10.86 -7.45
C ILE A 194 8.26 10.97 -8.77
N ASP A 195 8.77 10.31 -9.83
CA ASP A 195 8.16 10.36 -11.15
C ASP A 195 6.87 9.53 -11.19
N TRP A 196 5.76 10.17 -11.52
CA TRP A 196 4.47 9.53 -11.59
C TRP A 196 4.40 8.38 -12.61
N LYS A 197 5.20 8.45 -13.72
CA LYS A 197 5.24 7.41 -14.75
C LYS A 197 5.88 6.14 -14.21
N ALA A 198 6.99 6.28 -13.48
CA ALA A 198 7.67 5.15 -12.88
C ALA A 198 6.79 4.52 -11.78
N ARG A 199 6.10 5.32 -10.97
CA ARG A 199 5.09 4.85 -10.01
C ARG A 199 4.01 4.04 -10.71
N PHE A 200 3.46 4.60 -11.77
CA PHE A 200 2.42 3.95 -12.57
C PHE A 200 2.90 2.59 -13.13
N LEU A 201 4.14 2.52 -13.65
CA LEU A 201 4.73 1.27 -14.13
C LEU A 201 4.89 0.24 -13.03
N HIS A 202 5.28 0.63 -11.82
CA HIS A 202 5.33 -0.30 -10.69
C HIS A 202 3.96 -0.88 -10.37
N TRP A 203 2.92 -0.06 -10.33
CA TRP A 203 1.56 -0.58 -10.10
C TRP A 203 1.05 -1.43 -11.26
N CYS A 204 1.39 -1.09 -12.51
CA CYS A 204 1.11 -1.98 -13.64
C CYS A 204 1.84 -3.33 -13.50
N SER A 205 3.11 -3.33 -13.06
CA SER A 205 3.85 -4.57 -12.80
C SER A 205 3.22 -5.39 -11.66
N ALA A 206 2.67 -4.74 -10.64
CA ALA A 206 1.88 -5.42 -9.61
C ALA A 206 0.62 -6.09 -10.20
N ILE A 207 -0.11 -5.39 -11.06
CA ILE A 207 -1.26 -5.93 -11.79
C ILE A 207 -0.84 -7.13 -12.64
N GLU A 208 0.22 -6.99 -13.42
CA GLU A 208 0.74 -8.06 -14.28
C GLU A 208 1.18 -9.28 -13.46
N SER A 209 1.76 -9.08 -12.29
CA SER A 209 2.13 -10.18 -11.38
C SER A 209 0.92 -11.05 -10.99
N ILE A 210 -0.28 -10.47 -10.91
CA ILE A 210 -1.51 -11.20 -10.57
C ILE A 210 -2.13 -11.84 -11.83
N TYR A 211 -2.28 -11.07 -12.90
CA TYR A 211 -3.20 -11.38 -14.00
C TYR A 211 -2.53 -11.92 -15.28
N THR A 212 -1.20 -11.81 -15.40
CA THR A 212 -0.51 -12.27 -16.59
C THR A 212 0.34 -13.52 -16.33
N THR A 213 0.75 -14.16 -17.41
CA THR A 213 1.66 -15.30 -17.42
C THR A 213 2.96 -14.92 -18.10
N HIS A 214 4.03 -15.67 -17.83
CA HIS A 214 5.33 -15.47 -18.46
C HIS A 214 5.40 -15.93 -19.93
N ASN A 215 4.30 -16.38 -20.51
CA ASN A 215 4.30 -16.72 -21.92
C ASN A 215 4.60 -15.48 -22.75
N ARG A 216 5.69 -15.54 -23.50
CA ARG A 216 6.29 -14.49 -24.31
C ARG A 216 5.41 -14.01 -25.47
N GLU A 217 4.21 -14.52 -25.58
CA GLU A 217 3.27 -14.17 -26.62
C GLU A 217 2.60 -12.84 -26.35
N HIS A 218 2.62 -11.97 -27.32
CA HIS A 218 2.24 -10.54 -27.42
C HIS A 218 0.83 -10.14 -26.95
N GLN A 219 0.30 -10.68 -25.82
CA GLN A 219 -1.12 -10.59 -25.50
C GLN A 219 -1.48 -10.10 -24.09
N GLY A 220 -0.51 -9.49 -23.42
CA GLY A 220 -0.70 -9.08 -22.04
C GLY A 220 -1.95 -8.21 -21.78
N LYS A 221 -2.28 -7.29 -22.71
CA LYS A 221 -3.42 -6.38 -22.53
C LYS A 221 -4.75 -7.14 -22.48
N LEU A 222 -5.10 -7.89 -23.52
CA LEU A 222 -6.42 -8.55 -23.61
C LEU A 222 -6.61 -9.55 -22.46
N LEU A 223 -5.59 -10.34 -22.17
CA LEU A 223 -5.60 -11.32 -21.08
C LEU A 223 -5.81 -10.62 -19.73
N ALA A 224 -4.98 -9.66 -19.42
CA ALA A 224 -5.03 -8.97 -18.14
C ALA A 224 -6.33 -8.18 -17.97
N THR A 225 -6.76 -7.39 -18.95
CA THR A 225 -7.98 -6.57 -18.82
C THR A 225 -9.22 -7.44 -18.68
N THR A 226 -9.28 -8.59 -19.38
CA THR A 226 -10.41 -9.53 -19.24
C THR A 226 -10.44 -10.15 -17.84
N ARG A 227 -9.29 -10.63 -17.34
CA ARG A 227 -9.18 -11.22 -16.00
C ARG A 227 -9.47 -10.21 -14.90
N ILE A 228 -9.00 -8.97 -15.04
CA ILE A 228 -9.29 -7.88 -14.08
C ILE A 228 -10.80 -7.63 -14.03
N LYS A 229 -11.44 -7.43 -15.20
CA LYS A 229 -12.89 -7.20 -15.29
C LYS A 229 -13.69 -8.33 -14.64
N TRP A 230 -13.25 -9.58 -14.85
CA TRP A 230 -13.90 -10.74 -14.24
C TRP A 230 -13.64 -10.79 -12.71
N PHE A 231 -12.39 -10.62 -12.28
CA PHE A 231 -11.99 -10.82 -10.88
C PHE A 231 -12.51 -9.74 -9.96
N ILE A 232 -12.45 -8.48 -10.36
CA ILE A 232 -12.90 -7.34 -9.56
C ILE A 232 -14.38 -7.05 -9.81
N GLY A 233 -14.83 -7.22 -11.05
CA GLY A 233 -16.15 -6.83 -11.54
C GLY A 233 -16.09 -5.57 -12.41
N PRO A 234 -16.65 -5.60 -13.62
CA PRO A 234 -16.56 -4.48 -14.57
C PRO A 234 -17.30 -3.22 -14.09
N ASN A 235 -18.31 -3.39 -13.25
CA ASN A 235 -19.14 -2.30 -12.71
C ASN A 235 -18.63 -1.76 -11.35
N THR A 236 -17.51 -2.28 -10.85
CA THR A 236 -16.93 -1.80 -9.61
C THR A 236 -16.38 -0.39 -9.82
N SER A 237 -16.85 0.59 -9.03
CA SER A 237 -16.29 1.94 -9.02
C SER A 237 -14.86 1.92 -8.51
N ILE A 238 -13.98 2.71 -9.13
CA ILE A 238 -12.59 2.88 -8.65
C ILE A 238 -12.51 3.79 -7.42
N TYR A 239 -13.59 4.49 -7.11
CA TYR A 239 -13.74 5.29 -5.91
C TYR A 239 -14.79 4.64 -5.00
N ALA A 240 -14.35 4.20 -3.82
CA ALA A 240 -15.29 3.70 -2.83
C ALA A 240 -16.10 4.87 -2.22
N PRO A 241 -17.33 4.63 -1.75
CA PRO A 241 -18.06 5.63 -0.99
C PRO A 241 -17.24 6.16 0.18
N GLY A 242 -17.04 7.48 0.24
CA GLY A 242 -16.21 8.14 1.25
C GLY A 242 -14.72 8.23 0.93
N ASP A 243 -14.25 7.69 -0.20
CA ASP A 243 -12.87 7.88 -0.66
C ASP A 243 -12.64 9.28 -1.24
N LEU A 244 -13.69 9.89 -1.75
CA LEU A 244 -13.65 11.25 -2.26
C LEU A 244 -14.10 12.24 -1.18
N PRO A 245 -13.49 13.43 -1.10
CA PRO A 245 -14.00 14.50 -0.27
C PRO A 245 -15.47 14.81 -0.61
N GLU A 246 -16.27 15.22 0.37
CA GLU A 246 -17.71 15.50 0.20
C GLU A 246 -18.03 16.51 -0.92
N PHE A 247 -17.07 17.40 -1.23
CA PHE A 247 -17.21 18.38 -2.31
C PHE A 247 -16.84 17.84 -3.70
N VAL A 248 -16.34 16.60 -3.80
CA VAL A 248 -16.05 15.94 -5.07
C VAL A 248 -17.15 14.95 -5.39
N GLN A 249 -17.88 15.23 -6.45
CA GLN A 249 -18.92 14.32 -6.94
C GLN A 249 -18.26 13.05 -7.47
N ASP A 250 -18.75 11.87 -7.04
CA ASP A 250 -18.29 10.59 -7.58
C ASP A 250 -18.49 10.59 -9.11
N PRO A 251 -17.43 10.46 -9.90
CA PRO A 251 -17.51 10.49 -11.34
C PRO A 251 -18.14 9.22 -11.94
N GLY A 252 -18.45 8.21 -11.12
CA GLY A 252 -19.00 6.95 -11.57
C GLY A 252 -18.06 6.14 -12.46
N ILE A 253 -16.74 6.36 -12.38
CA ILE A 253 -15.75 5.65 -13.20
C ILE A 253 -15.62 4.22 -12.69
N THR A 254 -15.84 3.25 -13.57
CA THR A 254 -15.76 1.84 -13.23
C THR A 254 -14.51 1.15 -13.81
N VAL A 255 -14.15 0.02 -13.22
CA VAL A 255 -13.04 -0.83 -13.70
C VAL A 255 -13.22 -1.17 -15.18
N GLY A 256 -14.44 -1.49 -15.61
CA GLY A 256 -14.74 -1.83 -17.01
C GLY A 256 -14.46 -0.70 -17.97
N GLN A 257 -14.68 0.55 -17.55
CA GLN A 257 -14.46 1.73 -18.39
C GLN A 257 -12.99 2.15 -18.48
N ILE A 258 -12.19 1.89 -17.44
CA ILE A 258 -10.87 2.50 -17.34
C ILE A 258 -9.70 1.55 -17.59
N VAL A 259 -9.91 0.24 -17.46
CA VAL A 259 -8.81 -0.72 -17.49
C VAL A 259 -8.11 -0.80 -18.85
N ASP A 260 -8.82 -0.62 -19.94
CA ASP A 260 -8.25 -0.65 -21.31
C ASP A 260 -7.34 0.57 -21.55
N ASP A 261 -7.78 1.75 -21.11
CA ASP A 261 -7.00 3.00 -21.15
C ASP A 261 -5.76 2.94 -20.27
N LEU A 262 -5.88 2.28 -19.11
CA LEU A 262 -4.76 2.05 -18.19
C LEU A 262 -3.63 1.29 -18.90
N TYR A 263 -3.98 0.23 -19.63
CA TYR A 263 -2.99 -0.54 -20.39
C TYR A 263 -2.45 0.22 -21.60
N ASP A 264 -3.24 1.08 -22.24
CA ASP A 264 -2.75 1.94 -23.32
C ASP A 264 -1.74 2.95 -22.80
N LEU A 265 -2.02 3.60 -21.68
CA LEU A 265 -1.07 4.51 -21.02
C LEU A 265 0.21 3.77 -20.60
N ARG A 266 0.07 2.56 -20.03
CA ARG A 266 1.21 1.69 -19.67
C ARG A 266 2.11 1.43 -20.88
N ASN A 267 1.54 1.12 -22.03
CA ASN A 267 2.30 0.85 -23.23
C ASN A 267 3.07 2.08 -23.72
N PHE A 268 2.45 3.26 -23.78
CA PHE A 268 3.16 4.50 -24.11
C PHE A 268 4.36 4.75 -23.19
N ILE A 269 4.17 4.60 -21.87
CA ILE A 269 5.24 4.86 -20.91
C ILE A 269 6.34 3.79 -20.99
N ALA A 270 5.96 2.50 -21.07
CA ALA A 270 6.92 1.39 -21.06
C ALA A 270 7.79 1.33 -22.32
N HIS A 271 7.27 1.77 -23.46
CA HIS A 271 8.02 1.84 -24.72
C HIS A 271 8.78 3.17 -24.89
N GLY A 272 8.65 4.10 -23.94
CA GLY A 272 9.28 5.42 -24.03
C GLY A 272 8.63 6.34 -25.04
N ASP A 273 7.40 6.03 -25.46
CA ASP A 273 6.66 6.85 -26.40
C ASP A 273 6.16 8.14 -25.72
N ARG A 274 5.91 9.17 -26.54
CA ARG A 274 5.26 10.37 -26.07
C ARG A 274 3.83 10.04 -25.63
N VAL A 275 3.52 10.29 -24.37
CA VAL A 275 2.14 10.16 -23.85
C VAL A 275 1.25 11.18 -24.59
N PRO A 276 0.15 10.77 -25.22
CA PRO A 276 -0.73 11.66 -25.97
C PRO A 276 -1.38 12.76 -25.13
N ASP A 277 -1.59 13.93 -25.71
CA ASP A 277 -2.15 15.10 -25.02
C ASP A 277 -3.51 14.86 -24.32
N PRO A 278 -4.44 13.99 -24.83
CA PRO A 278 -5.67 13.69 -24.12
C PRO A 278 -5.50 13.15 -22.69
N TYR A 279 -4.37 12.52 -22.38
CA TYR A 279 -4.08 12.04 -21.02
C TYR A 279 -3.77 13.17 -20.01
N PHE A 280 -3.43 14.34 -20.51
CA PHE A 280 -3.15 15.54 -19.70
C PHE A 280 -4.34 16.49 -19.60
N ARG A 281 -5.48 16.13 -20.19
CA ARG A 281 -6.73 16.88 -20.06
C ARG A 281 -7.47 16.52 -18.78
N ASP A 282 -8.23 17.45 -18.25
CA ASP A 282 -9.05 17.24 -17.08
C ASP A 282 -10.10 16.18 -17.37
N ALA A 283 -10.08 15.10 -16.61
CA ALA A 283 -11.06 14.02 -16.62
C ALA A 283 -12.15 14.25 -15.57
N LEU A 284 -11.79 14.90 -14.46
CA LEU A 284 -12.71 15.26 -13.38
C LEU A 284 -12.59 16.75 -13.09
N ARG A 285 -13.69 17.40 -12.81
CA ARG A 285 -13.70 18.78 -12.33
C ARG A 285 -13.71 18.80 -10.81
N GLN A 286 -12.72 19.44 -10.23
CA GLN A 286 -12.67 19.72 -8.79
C GLN A 286 -13.02 21.18 -8.57
N GLY A 287 -14.23 21.48 -8.10
CA GLY A 287 -14.62 22.82 -7.71
C GLY A 287 -14.39 23.91 -8.78
N LEU A 288 -14.01 25.11 -8.34
CA LEU A 288 -13.81 26.28 -9.22
C LEU A 288 -12.40 26.39 -9.81
N ASP A 289 -11.39 25.73 -9.21
CA ASP A 289 -9.99 26.08 -9.45
C ASP A 289 -9.11 24.95 -10.05
N GLY A 290 -9.64 23.81 -10.44
CA GLY A 290 -8.82 22.77 -11.05
C GLY A 290 -9.55 21.49 -11.38
N GLY A 291 -9.01 20.73 -12.35
CA GLY A 291 -9.45 19.41 -12.75
C GLY A 291 -8.39 18.36 -12.43
N VAL A 292 -8.83 17.13 -12.17
CA VAL A 292 -7.95 15.96 -12.10
C VAL A 292 -7.71 15.47 -13.51
N LYS A 293 -6.45 15.36 -13.89
CA LYS A 293 -6.06 14.91 -15.23
C LYS A 293 -6.35 13.42 -15.42
N ARG A 294 -6.59 13.00 -16.67
CA ARG A 294 -6.85 11.59 -16.98
C ARG A 294 -5.72 10.67 -16.53
N CYS A 295 -4.46 11.06 -16.69
CA CYS A 295 -3.32 10.28 -16.21
C CYS A 295 -3.30 10.08 -14.69
N GLU A 296 -3.79 11.07 -13.93
CA GLU A 296 -3.90 10.97 -12.46
C GLU A 296 -5.02 10.00 -12.06
N VAL A 297 -6.16 10.05 -12.76
CA VAL A 297 -7.26 9.07 -12.58
C VAL A 297 -6.78 7.64 -12.89
N LEU A 298 -5.98 7.47 -13.94
CA LEU A 298 -5.42 6.17 -14.32
C LEU A 298 -4.38 5.68 -13.29
N LEU A 299 -3.60 6.58 -12.73
CA LEU A 299 -2.68 6.27 -11.64
C LEU A 299 -3.43 5.74 -10.41
N GLU A 300 -4.50 6.43 -10.02
CA GLU A 300 -5.36 5.98 -8.92
C GLU A 300 -6.04 4.64 -9.21
N ALA A 301 -6.53 4.45 -10.44
CA ALA A 301 -7.14 3.20 -10.86
C ALA A 301 -6.15 2.02 -10.79
N ALA A 302 -4.88 2.23 -11.16
CA ALA A 302 -3.85 1.20 -11.04
C ALA A 302 -3.66 0.78 -9.59
N SER A 303 -3.50 1.73 -8.67
CA SER A 303 -3.40 1.46 -7.23
C SER A 303 -4.66 0.75 -6.70
N PHE A 304 -5.85 1.21 -7.08
CA PHE A 304 -7.12 0.61 -6.68
C PHE A 304 -7.23 -0.85 -7.13
N ILE A 305 -6.90 -1.15 -8.40
CA ILE A 305 -6.95 -2.51 -8.95
C ILE A 305 -6.02 -3.43 -8.16
N VAL A 306 -4.78 -3.02 -7.90
CA VAL A 306 -3.83 -3.82 -7.12
C VAL A 306 -4.37 -4.11 -5.72
N ARG A 307 -4.75 -3.06 -4.98
CA ARG A 307 -5.25 -3.18 -3.61
C ARG A 307 -6.48 -4.08 -3.53
N THR A 308 -7.47 -3.82 -4.38
CA THR A 308 -8.71 -4.61 -4.41
C THR A 308 -8.44 -6.08 -4.74
N SER A 309 -7.52 -6.35 -5.67
CA SER A 309 -7.14 -7.71 -6.03
C SER A 309 -6.46 -8.44 -4.87
N LEU A 310 -5.46 -7.81 -4.24
CA LEU A 310 -4.74 -8.40 -3.13
C LEU A 310 -5.64 -8.62 -1.90
N LEU A 311 -6.50 -7.67 -1.59
CA LEU A 311 -7.49 -7.83 -0.51
C LEU A 311 -8.50 -8.93 -0.81
N LYS A 312 -8.93 -9.07 -2.08
CA LYS A 312 -9.81 -10.16 -2.48
C LYS A 312 -9.12 -11.53 -2.35
N ILE A 313 -7.85 -11.63 -2.74
CA ILE A 313 -7.05 -12.86 -2.56
C ILE A 313 -7.00 -13.26 -1.07
N LEU A 314 -6.77 -12.30 -0.18
CA LEU A 314 -6.75 -12.56 1.27
C LEU A 314 -8.14 -12.91 1.80
N ARG A 315 -9.15 -12.11 1.48
CA ARG A 315 -10.51 -12.27 1.97
C ARG A 315 -11.13 -13.60 1.58
N ASP A 316 -10.93 -14.00 0.33
CA ASP A 316 -11.56 -15.19 -0.27
C ASP A 316 -10.67 -16.45 -0.11
N GLY A 317 -9.52 -16.34 0.60
CA GLY A 317 -8.62 -17.48 0.89
C GLY A 317 -7.89 -18.03 -0.35
N LEU A 318 -7.62 -17.17 -1.33
CA LEU A 318 -7.11 -17.58 -2.66
C LEU A 318 -5.57 -17.63 -2.74
N LEU A 319 -4.83 -17.48 -1.64
CA LEU A 319 -3.36 -17.41 -1.66
C LEU A 319 -2.71 -18.56 -2.43
N ASN A 320 -3.19 -19.81 -2.24
CA ASN A 320 -2.63 -20.97 -2.91
C ASN A 320 -2.75 -20.90 -4.43
N HIS A 321 -3.77 -20.24 -4.96
CA HIS A 321 -3.93 -20.01 -6.40
C HIS A 321 -2.97 -18.96 -6.95
N PHE A 322 -2.41 -18.11 -6.07
CA PHE A 322 -1.47 -17.06 -6.45
C PHE A 322 -0.06 -17.32 -5.90
N SER A 323 0.27 -18.61 -5.67
CA SER A 323 1.61 -19.01 -5.28
C SER A 323 2.59 -18.85 -6.45
N GLU A 324 2.24 -19.40 -7.60
CA GLU A 324 3.06 -19.39 -8.81
C GLU A 324 2.19 -19.20 -10.08
N VAL A 325 2.82 -19.28 -11.26
CA VAL A 325 2.13 -19.12 -12.56
C VAL A 325 1.13 -20.25 -12.79
N GLY A 326 1.53 -21.51 -12.60
CA GLY A 326 0.67 -22.67 -12.87
C GLY A 326 -0.64 -22.64 -12.09
N PRO A 327 -0.61 -22.56 -10.76
CA PRO A 327 -1.83 -22.46 -9.95
C PRO A 327 -2.74 -21.28 -10.32
N ALA A 328 -2.17 -20.14 -10.73
CA ALA A 328 -2.96 -18.99 -11.18
C ALA A 328 -3.62 -19.23 -12.53
N GLU A 329 -2.91 -19.90 -13.46
CA GLU A 329 -3.50 -20.31 -14.75
C GLU A 329 -4.61 -21.33 -14.57
N ASP A 330 -4.44 -22.31 -13.69
CA ASP A 330 -5.48 -23.27 -13.35
C ASP A 330 -6.72 -22.60 -12.77
N TYR A 331 -6.52 -21.63 -11.87
CA TYR A 331 -7.60 -20.84 -11.28
C TYR A 331 -8.40 -20.09 -12.35
N PHE A 332 -7.71 -19.32 -13.21
CA PHE A 332 -8.37 -18.59 -14.27
C PHE A 332 -8.91 -19.51 -15.37
N GLY A 333 -8.23 -20.60 -15.66
CA GLY A 333 -8.65 -21.62 -16.64
C GLY A 333 -9.96 -22.29 -16.27
N ALA A 334 -10.15 -22.62 -14.99
CA ALA A 334 -11.41 -23.15 -14.45
C ALA A 334 -12.60 -22.19 -14.64
N GLN A 335 -12.32 -20.90 -14.87
CA GLN A 335 -13.33 -19.87 -15.11
C GLN A 335 -13.50 -19.53 -16.61
N GLY A 336 -12.86 -20.27 -17.49
CA GLY A 336 -12.92 -19.97 -18.94
C GLY A 336 -12.05 -18.78 -19.35
N LEU A 337 -11.02 -18.46 -18.58
CA LEU A 337 -10.19 -17.26 -18.74
C LEU A 337 -8.72 -17.58 -19.09
N THR A 338 -8.48 -18.71 -19.77
CA THR A 338 -7.18 -18.94 -20.41
C THR A 338 -7.01 -18.03 -21.62
N ASN A 339 -5.78 -17.84 -22.07
CA ASN A 339 -5.49 -17.02 -23.23
C ASN A 339 -6.27 -17.50 -24.48
N THR A 340 -6.23 -18.80 -24.76
CA THR A 340 -6.97 -19.42 -25.90
C THR A 340 -8.47 -19.17 -25.81
N GLN A 341 -9.09 -19.35 -24.62
CA GLN A 341 -10.52 -19.12 -24.42
C GLN A 341 -10.91 -17.64 -24.60
N ILE A 342 -10.13 -16.73 -24.06
CA ILE A 342 -10.37 -15.28 -24.19
C ILE A 342 -10.24 -14.86 -25.68
N ARG A 343 -9.24 -15.35 -26.40
CA ARG A 343 -9.07 -15.06 -27.84
C ARG A 343 -10.22 -15.59 -28.68
N ALA A 344 -10.60 -16.83 -28.46
CA ALA A 344 -11.73 -17.43 -29.15
C ALA A 344 -13.00 -16.61 -28.94
N ALA A 345 -13.28 -16.18 -27.70
CA ALA A 345 -14.41 -15.31 -27.37
C ALA A 345 -14.33 -13.93 -28.03
N ALA A 346 -13.11 -13.40 -28.25
CA ALA A 346 -12.88 -12.14 -28.95
C ALA A 346 -12.83 -12.25 -30.47
N GLY A 347 -13.06 -13.43 -31.03
CA GLY A 347 -12.99 -13.69 -32.49
C GLY A 347 -11.58 -13.57 -33.08
N LYS A 348 -10.52 -13.69 -32.24
CA LYS A 348 -9.14 -13.64 -32.68
C LYS A 348 -8.58 -15.06 -32.78
N PRO A 349 -8.18 -15.53 -33.98
CA PRO A 349 -7.61 -16.87 -34.13
C PRO A 349 -6.30 -17.01 -33.34
N ASP A 350 -5.96 -18.24 -32.95
CA ASP A 350 -4.65 -18.55 -32.44
C ASP A 350 -3.58 -18.24 -33.47
N GLU A 351 -2.65 -17.38 -33.16
CA GLU A 351 -1.43 -17.20 -33.94
C GLU A 351 -0.54 -18.42 -33.62
N SER A 352 -0.56 -19.41 -34.50
CA SER A 352 0.30 -20.60 -34.46
C SER A 352 1.77 -20.26 -34.74
#